data_b30ce4e76018ad41cbc59f6e578366c5
#
_entry.id   b30ce4e76018ad41cbc59f6e578366c5
#
_cell.length_a   1.000
_cell.length_b   1.000
_cell.length_c   1.000
_cell.angle_alpha   90.00
_cell.angle_beta   90.00
_cell.angle_gamma   90.00
#
_symmetry.space_group_name_H-M   'P 1'
#
loop_
_entity.id
_entity.type
_entity.pdbx_description
1 polymer ?
#
loop_
_entity_poly.entity_id
_entity_poly.type
_entity_poly.pdbx_seq_one_letter_code
_entity_poly.pdbx_strand_id
1 'polypeptide(L)'
;MLYQTKSRLCTDLDSKIPTKKDIIEEIKVLEYIIEETEIRIGSELIWLWVAIDNKTKRILRLSISKQRNMFIAERFIADLVKNHGKHPISTDGETWYSQACRFLKLRHHTYSAYEKNIIERTMQYIKDRTECFDDYFPCKKISTS
;
A
#
# COMPACT_ATOMS: atom_id res chain seq x y z
N MET A 1 28.40 -9.40 -14.08
CA MET A 1 27.24 -9.14 -13.67
C MET A 1 26.93 -9.44 -12.25
N LEU A 2 26.34 -8.57 -11.62
CA LEU A 2 26.01 -8.74 -10.31
C LEU A 2 25.25 -9.93 -10.01
N TYR A 3 24.51 -10.40 -10.94
CA TYR A 3 23.73 -11.52 -10.81
C TYR A 3 24.48 -12.77 -10.61
N GLN A 4 25.68 -12.87 -11.11
CA GLN A 4 26.49 -14.04 -10.94
C GLN A 4 26.82 -14.26 -9.51
N THR A 5 27.17 -13.20 -8.82
CA THR A 5 27.50 -13.30 -7.43
C THR A 5 26.28 -13.71 -6.66
N LYS A 6 25.14 -13.17 -7.03
CA LYS A 6 23.94 -13.55 -6.34
C LYS A 6 23.61 -14.99 -6.57
N SER A 7 23.83 -15.48 -7.75
CA SER A 7 23.57 -16.85 -8.02
C SER A 7 24.38 -17.75 -7.16
N ARG A 8 25.64 -17.41 -6.97
CA ARG A 8 26.50 -18.23 -6.16
C ARG A 8 26.04 -18.26 -4.72
N LEU A 9 25.62 -17.09 -4.20
CA LEU A 9 25.13 -17.03 -2.85
C LEU A 9 23.86 -17.85 -2.72
N CYS A 10 23.01 -17.79 -3.70
CA CYS A 10 21.80 -18.56 -3.68
C CYS A 10 22.10 -20.06 -3.64
N THR A 11 23.10 -20.48 -4.34
CA THR A 11 23.46 -21.87 -4.35
C THR A 11 23.88 -22.33 -2.95
N ASP A 12 24.64 -21.50 -2.27
CA ASP A 12 25.09 -21.85 -0.94
C ASP A 12 23.92 -21.90 0.02
N LEU A 13 22.86 -21.18 -0.26
CA LEU A 13 21.71 -21.13 0.60
C LEU A 13 20.57 -22.02 0.15
N ASP A 14 20.78 -22.81 -0.86
CA ASP A 14 19.73 -23.65 -1.39
C ASP A 14 18.99 -24.46 -0.34
N SER A 15 19.70 -25.01 0.58
CA SER A 15 19.07 -25.84 1.61
C SER A 15 18.24 -25.00 2.58
N LYS A 16 18.46 -23.68 2.58
CA LYS A 16 17.76 -22.81 3.48
C LYS A 16 16.72 -21.94 2.79
N ILE A 17 16.67 -22.03 1.48
CA ILE A 17 15.70 -21.24 0.75
C ILE A 17 14.32 -21.82 1.00
N PRO A 18 13.35 -21.01 1.43
CA PRO A 18 12.02 -21.53 1.71
C PRO A 18 11.37 -22.05 0.45
N THR A 19 10.54 -23.06 0.60
CA THR A 19 9.79 -23.58 -0.52
C THR A 19 8.74 -22.57 -0.87
N LYS A 20 8.09 -22.77 -2.01
CA LYS A 20 7.04 -21.90 -2.44
C LYS A 20 5.94 -21.83 -1.38
N LYS A 21 5.67 -22.93 -0.73
CA LYS A 21 4.68 -23.00 0.32
C LYS A 21 5.09 -22.15 1.51
N ASP A 22 6.35 -22.22 1.91
CA ASP A 22 6.85 -21.46 3.03
C ASP A 22 6.80 -19.97 2.76
N ILE A 23 7.14 -19.57 1.55
CA ILE A 23 7.08 -18.18 1.17
C ILE A 23 5.66 -17.67 1.25
N ILE A 24 4.70 -18.45 0.79
CA ILE A 24 3.31 -18.07 0.82
C ILE A 24 2.85 -17.92 2.27
N GLU A 25 3.27 -18.79 3.15
CA GLU A 25 2.91 -18.68 4.54
C GLU A 25 3.52 -17.46 5.21
N GLU A 26 4.73 -17.14 4.85
CA GLU A 26 5.40 -15.99 5.41
C GLU A 26 4.74 -14.69 5.05
N ILE A 27 4.19 -14.61 3.85
CA ILE A 27 3.56 -13.38 3.39
C ILE A 27 2.05 -13.43 3.51
N LYS A 28 1.53 -14.40 4.26
CA LYS A 28 0.10 -14.51 4.45
C LYS A 28 -0.44 -13.30 5.19
N VAL A 29 -1.35 -12.60 4.56
CA VAL A 29 -1.97 -11.42 5.14
C VAL A 29 -3.15 -11.85 5.99
N LEU A 30 -3.33 -11.22 7.14
CA LEU A 30 -4.46 -11.51 8.01
C LEU A 30 -5.48 -10.38 8.00
N GLU A 31 -5.00 -9.17 7.82
CA GLU A 31 -5.87 -8.01 7.84
C GLU A 31 -5.21 -6.87 7.10
N TYR A 32 -6.00 -6.10 6.38
CA TYR A 32 -5.50 -4.94 5.65
C TYR A 32 -5.78 -3.66 6.42
N ILE A 33 -4.83 -2.73 6.40
CA ILE A 33 -5.08 -1.38 6.87
C ILE A 33 -4.97 -0.51 5.63
N ILE A 34 -6.00 0.27 5.35
CA ILE A 34 -6.07 1.08 4.13
C ILE A 34 -6.31 2.54 4.47
N GLU A 35 -5.63 3.41 3.78
CA GLU A 35 -5.84 4.84 3.92
C GLU A 35 -5.48 5.54 2.62
N GLU A 36 -6.05 6.70 2.40
CA GLU A 36 -5.65 7.54 1.28
C GLU A 36 -5.26 8.91 1.81
N THR A 37 -4.39 9.57 1.08
CA THR A 37 -3.95 10.91 1.43
C THR A 37 -3.73 11.72 0.16
N GLU A 38 -3.91 13.02 0.29
CA GLU A 38 -3.68 13.90 -0.83
C GLU A 38 -2.20 14.21 -0.91
N ILE A 39 -1.65 14.13 -2.09
CA ILE A 39 -0.25 14.50 -2.30
C ILE A 39 -0.16 15.42 -3.52
N ARG A 40 0.88 16.21 -3.56
CA ARG A 40 1.10 17.12 -4.67
C ARG A 40 2.26 16.60 -5.50
N ILE A 41 2.02 16.44 -6.80
CA ILE A 41 3.07 16.09 -7.73
C ILE A 41 3.07 17.16 -8.79
N GLY A 42 4.11 17.97 -8.82
CA GLY A 42 4.16 19.13 -9.68
C GLY A 42 3.09 20.11 -9.24
N SER A 43 2.22 20.51 -10.15
CA SER A 43 1.13 21.43 -9.84
C SER A 43 -0.18 20.70 -9.59
N GLU A 44 -0.19 19.39 -9.65
CA GLU A 44 -1.42 18.61 -9.48
C GLU A 44 -1.55 18.03 -8.09
N LEU A 45 -2.80 18.01 -7.62
CA LEU A 45 -3.11 17.32 -6.38
C LEU A 45 -3.73 16.00 -6.77
N ILE A 46 -3.21 14.93 -6.22
CA ILE A 46 -3.71 13.58 -6.50
C ILE A 46 -3.86 12.84 -5.18
N TRP A 47 -4.58 11.74 -5.23
CA TRP A 47 -4.81 10.90 -4.05
C TRP A 47 -3.92 9.69 -4.11
N LEU A 48 -3.18 9.46 -3.04
CA LEU A 48 -2.35 8.28 -2.88
C LEU A 48 -3.10 7.30 -1.98
N TRP A 49 -3.30 6.10 -2.46
CA TRP A 49 -3.98 5.03 -1.72
C TRP A 49 -2.93 4.03 -1.27
N VAL A 50 -2.99 3.66 -0.01
CA VAL A 50 -2.00 2.75 0.58
C VAL A 50 -2.70 1.64 1.31
N ALA A 51 -2.24 0.41 1.09
CA ALA A 51 -2.70 -0.73 1.87
C ALA A 51 -1.49 -1.41 2.49
N ILE A 52 -1.56 -1.68 3.77
CA ILE A 52 -0.48 -2.39 4.46
C ILE A 52 -1.03 -3.60 5.18
N ASP A 53 -0.15 -4.54 5.47
CA ASP A 53 -0.48 -5.71 6.26
C ASP A 53 -0.38 -5.34 7.73
N ASN A 54 -1.46 -5.53 8.46
CA ASN A 54 -1.48 -5.20 9.88
C ASN A 54 -0.42 -5.96 10.68
N LYS A 55 -0.13 -7.17 10.29
CA LYS A 55 0.81 -8.00 11.05
C LYS A 55 2.27 -7.65 10.77
N THR A 56 2.64 -7.59 9.51
CA THR A 56 4.04 -7.38 9.13
C THR A 56 4.39 -5.93 8.87
N LYS A 57 3.39 -5.06 8.76
CA LYS A 57 3.54 -3.63 8.47
C LYS A 57 4.10 -3.38 7.06
N ARG A 58 4.05 -4.37 6.20
CA ARG A 58 4.56 -4.23 4.84
C ARG A 58 3.54 -3.57 3.96
N ILE A 59 4.02 -2.74 3.04
CA ILE A 59 3.13 -2.11 2.07
C ILE A 59 2.76 -3.16 1.05
N LEU A 60 1.47 -3.39 0.89
CA LEU A 60 0.97 -4.40 -0.03
C LEU A 60 0.58 -3.80 -1.37
N ARG A 61 0.12 -2.56 -1.36
CA ARG A 61 -0.28 -1.92 -2.59
C ARG A 61 -0.24 -0.41 -2.45
N LEU A 62 0.20 0.25 -3.52
CA LEU A 62 0.15 1.69 -3.63
C LEU A 62 -0.56 2.01 -4.93
N SER A 63 -1.39 3.02 -4.94
CA SER A 63 -2.06 3.44 -6.16
C SER A 63 -2.32 4.94 -6.08
N ILE A 64 -2.47 5.58 -7.23
CA ILE A 64 -2.79 7.00 -7.25
C ILE A 64 -4.03 7.20 -8.10
N SER A 65 -4.78 8.24 -7.78
CA SER A 65 -5.95 8.59 -8.56
C SER A 65 -6.16 10.10 -8.50
N LYS A 66 -6.88 10.63 -9.47
CA LYS A 66 -7.19 12.04 -9.48
C LYS A 66 -8.39 12.35 -8.60
N GLN A 67 -9.22 11.35 -8.36
CA GLN A 67 -10.42 11.52 -7.56
C GLN A 67 -10.46 10.52 -6.42
N ARG A 68 -11.27 10.84 -5.42
CA ARG A 68 -11.47 9.98 -4.27
C ARG A 68 -12.96 9.70 -4.16
N ASN A 69 -13.35 8.49 -4.45
CA ASN A 69 -14.76 8.09 -4.37
C ASN A 69 -14.87 6.57 -4.21
N MET A 70 -16.10 6.10 -4.10
CA MET A 70 -16.38 4.70 -3.88
C MET A 70 -15.85 3.79 -4.98
N PHE A 71 -15.92 4.24 -6.22
CA PHE A 71 -15.48 3.41 -7.34
C PHE A 71 -13.97 3.19 -7.31
N ILE A 72 -13.24 4.23 -6.96
CA ILE A 72 -11.78 4.12 -6.85
C ILE A 72 -11.44 3.21 -5.67
N ALA A 73 -12.13 3.38 -4.54
CA ALA A 73 -11.92 2.54 -3.36
C ALA A 73 -12.21 1.08 -3.68
N GLU A 74 -13.31 0.83 -4.37
CA GLU A 74 -13.70 -0.52 -4.73
C GLU A 74 -12.64 -1.18 -5.62
N ARG A 75 -12.17 -0.45 -6.62
CA ARG A 75 -11.16 -0.98 -7.53
C ARG A 75 -9.86 -1.29 -6.77
N PHE A 76 -9.46 -0.39 -5.89
CA PHE A 76 -8.24 -0.57 -5.11
C PHE A 76 -8.35 -1.82 -4.24
N ILE A 77 -9.48 -1.97 -3.56
CA ILE A 77 -9.69 -3.11 -2.68
C ILE A 77 -9.85 -4.40 -3.48
N ALA A 78 -10.52 -4.34 -4.62
CA ALA A 78 -10.69 -5.52 -5.47
C ALA A 78 -9.33 -6.05 -5.95
N ASP A 79 -8.43 -5.14 -6.34
CA ASP A 79 -7.10 -5.55 -6.77
C ASP A 79 -6.31 -6.13 -5.60
N LEU A 80 -6.49 -5.57 -4.42
CA LEU A 80 -5.82 -6.05 -3.23
C LEU A 80 -6.28 -7.48 -2.92
N VAL A 81 -7.59 -7.70 -2.98
CA VAL A 81 -8.17 -9.02 -2.73
C VAL A 81 -7.72 -10.03 -3.79
N LYS A 82 -7.61 -9.58 -5.02
CA LYS A 82 -7.19 -10.45 -6.10
C LYS A 82 -5.78 -10.97 -5.86
N ASN A 83 -4.92 -10.13 -5.33
CA ASN A 83 -3.52 -10.50 -5.12
C ASN A 83 -3.24 -11.15 -3.77
N HIS A 84 -4.02 -10.83 -2.75
CA HIS A 84 -3.73 -11.28 -1.39
C HIS A 84 -4.89 -11.98 -0.70
N GLY A 85 -6.05 -12.05 -1.32
CA GLY A 85 -7.21 -12.76 -0.76
C GLY A 85 -8.14 -11.87 0.04
N LYS A 86 -9.24 -12.45 0.47
CA LYS A 86 -10.25 -11.73 1.26
C LYS A 86 -9.86 -11.74 2.72
N HIS A 87 -9.69 -10.55 3.28
CA HIS A 87 -9.35 -10.39 4.69
C HIS A 87 -10.07 -9.17 5.24
N PRO A 88 -10.24 -9.07 6.54
CA PRO A 88 -10.86 -7.88 7.13
C PRO A 88 -10.07 -6.62 6.75
N ILE A 89 -10.77 -5.51 6.68
CA ILE A 89 -10.18 -4.23 6.30
C ILE A 89 -10.44 -3.20 7.40
N SER A 90 -9.40 -2.50 7.76
CA SER A 90 -9.45 -1.43 8.74
C SER A 90 -9.19 -0.11 8.03
N THR A 91 -10.02 0.89 8.24
CA THR A 91 -9.88 2.20 7.61
C THR A 91 -10.28 3.30 8.59
N ASP A 92 -10.26 4.54 8.12
CA ASP A 92 -10.70 5.66 8.94
C ASP A 92 -12.23 5.74 9.07
N GLY A 93 -12.95 4.87 8.36
CA GLY A 93 -14.41 4.82 8.48
C GLY A 93 -15.17 5.64 7.47
N GLU A 94 -14.49 6.21 6.49
CA GLU A 94 -15.19 6.98 5.48
C GLU A 94 -16.18 6.13 4.69
N THR A 95 -17.22 6.75 4.21
CA THR A 95 -18.34 6.02 3.62
C THR A 95 -17.98 5.22 2.38
N TRP A 96 -17.04 5.71 1.59
CA TRP A 96 -16.66 4.99 0.38
C TRP A 96 -16.01 3.64 0.72
N TYR A 97 -15.33 3.56 1.85
CA TYR A 97 -14.73 2.29 2.25
C TYR A 97 -15.81 1.29 2.69
N SER A 98 -16.75 1.75 3.50
CA SER A 98 -17.77 0.85 3.98
C SER A 98 -18.65 0.34 2.85
N GLN A 99 -18.93 1.21 1.88
CA GLN A 99 -19.74 0.81 0.73
C GLN A 99 -18.97 -0.17 -0.16
N ALA A 100 -17.69 0.10 -0.41
CA ALA A 100 -16.87 -0.79 -1.22
C ALA A 100 -16.73 -2.15 -0.57
N CYS A 101 -16.50 -2.18 0.73
CA CYS A 101 -16.36 -3.43 1.46
C CYS A 101 -17.66 -4.22 1.45
N ARG A 102 -18.79 -3.54 1.56
CA ARG A 102 -20.09 -4.19 1.51
C ARG A 102 -20.30 -4.84 0.14
N PHE A 103 -19.95 -4.09 -0.91
CA PHE A 103 -20.12 -4.58 -2.26
C PHE A 103 -19.23 -5.81 -2.50
N LEU A 104 -18.02 -5.80 -1.98
CA LEU A 104 -17.08 -6.89 -2.14
C LEU A 104 -17.24 -7.98 -1.09
N LYS A 105 -18.19 -7.81 -0.18
CA LYS A 105 -18.49 -8.77 0.89
C LYS A 105 -17.29 -9.00 1.80
N LEU A 106 -16.69 -7.92 2.24
CA LEU A 106 -15.54 -7.95 3.13
C LEU A 106 -15.92 -7.36 4.48
N ARG A 107 -15.28 -7.83 5.54
CA ARG A 107 -15.50 -7.27 6.87
C ARG A 107 -14.73 -5.97 6.96
N HIS A 108 -15.38 -4.96 7.52
CA HIS A 108 -14.79 -3.63 7.61
C HIS A 108 -14.97 -3.09 9.02
N HIS A 109 -13.94 -2.46 9.55
CA HIS A 109 -14.03 -1.76 10.82
C HIS A 109 -13.11 -0.54 10.80
N THR A 110 -13.34 0.35 11.76
CA THR A 110 -12.51 1.55 11.83
C THR A 110 -11.25 1.25 12.62
N TYR A 111 -10.21 2.03 12.39
CA TYR A 111 -8.91 1.86 13.04
C TYR A 111 -9.00 1.80 14.55
N SER A 112 -8.19 0.95 15.12
CA SER A 112 -7.81 1.08 16.52
C SER A 112 -6.72 2.16 16.57
N ALA A 113 -6.41 2.64 17.75
CA ALA A 113 -5.34 3.64 17.91
C ALA A 113 -4.01 3.10 17.41
N TYR A 114 -3.78 1.82 17.62
CA TYR A 114 -2.56 1.18 17.18
C TYR A 114 -2.44 1.15 15.65
N GLU A 115 -3.53 0.78 14.99
CA GLU A 115 -3.57 0.72 13.53
C GLU A 115 -3.40 2.10 12.93
N LYS A 116 -4.01 3.09 13.55
CA LYS A 116 -3.91 4.45 13.09
C LYS A 116 -2.45 4.92 13.11
N ASN A 117 -1.75 4.62 14.18
CA ASN A 117 -0.34 4.98 14.29
C ASN A 117 0.51 4.34 13.21
N ILE A 118 0.23 3.09 12.90
CA ILE A 118 0.98 2.37 11.88
C ILE A 118 0.80 3.03 10.53
N ILE A 119 -0.44 3.29 10.15
CA ILE A 119 -0.71 3.82 8.82
C ILE A 119 -0.21 5.26 8.70
N GLU A 120 -0.31 6.04 9.77
CA GLU A 120 0.19 7.40 9.76
C GLU A 120 1.70 7.45 9.55
N ARG A 121 2.44 6.55 10.20
CA ARG A 121 3.88 6.48 10.00
C ARG A 121 4.21 6.08 8.57
N THR A 122 3.46 5.14 8.03
CA THR A 122 3.68 4.69 6.66
C THR A 122 3.41 5.83 5.69
N MET A 123 2.34 6.58 5.92
CA MET A 123 2.01 7.71 5.08
C MET A 123 3.08 8.78 5.15
N GLN A 124 3.58 9.06 6.34
CA GLN A 124 4.63 10.05 6.48
C GLN A 124 5.90 9.64 5.75
N TYR A 125 6.24 8.36 5.86
CA TYR A 125 7.38 7.80 5.16
C TYR A 125 7.26 8.01 3.65
N ILE A 126 6.08 7.76 3.11
CA ILE A 126 5.83 7.91 1.68
C ILE A 126 5.84 9.38 1.28
N LYS A 127 5.22 10.24 2.08
CA LYS A 127 5.17 11.66 1.78
C LYS A 127 6.56 12.28 1.77
N ASP A 128 7.40 11.89 2.69
CA ASP A 128 8.76 12.40 2.74
C ASP A 128 9.50 12.07 1.45
N ARG A 129 9.32 10.88 0.96
CA ARG A 129 9.95 10.49 -0.28
C ARG A 129 9.35 11.17 -1.49
N THR A 130 8.05 11.44 -1.45
CA THR A 130 7.37 12.12 -2.54
C THR A 130 7.83 13.59 -2.60
N GLU A 131 8.04 14.21 -1.48
CA GLU A 131 8.52 15.57 -1.43
C GLU A 131 9.92 15.68 -2.01
N CYS A 132 10.77 14.75 -1.67
CA CYS A 132 12.09 14.70 -2.23
C CYS A 132 12.03 14.57 -3.74
N PHE A 133 11.12 13.75 -4.21
CA PHE A 133 10.94 13.50 -5.62
C PHE A 133 10.45 14.76 -6.32
N ASP A 134 9.53 15.49 -5.71
CA ASP A 134 9.02 16.73 -6.24
C ASP A 134 10.12 17.78 -6.36
N ASP A 135 10.96 17.88 -5.37
CA ASP A 135 12.05 18.84 -5.39
C ASP A 135 13.03 18.53 -6.50
N TYR A 136 13.12 17.28 -6.88
CA TYR A 136 14.04 16.86 -7.90
C TYR A 136 13.56 17.29 -9.29
N PHE A 137 12.27 17.48 -9.53
CA PHE A 137 11.75 17.82 -10.84
C PHE A 137 11.61 19.33 -11.03
N PRO A 138 12.38 19.91 -11.94
CA PRO A 138 12.36 21.36 -12.16
C PRO A 138 11.01 21.88 -12.64
N CYS A 139 10.25 21.06 -13.31
CA CYS A 139 8.97 21.52 -13.85
C CYS A 139 8.04 22.00 -12.75
N LYS A 140 8.21 21.49 -11.56
CA LYS A 140 7.41 21.93 -10.46
C LYS A 140 7.66 23.41 -10.17
N LYS A 141 8.91 23.84 -10.25
CA LYS A 141 9.26 25.20 -9.97
C LYS A 141 8.69 26.13 -11.01
N ILE A 142 8.70 25.69 -12.23
CA ILE A 142 8.17 26.49 -13.30
C ILE A 142 6.68 26.68 -13.12
N SER A 143 5.98 25.65 -12.74
CA SER A 143 4.55 25.76 -12.61
C SER A 143 4.14 26.63 -11.43
N THR A 144 4.99 26.83 -10.46
CA THR A 144 4.65 27.66 -9.33
C THR A 144 5.01 29.10 -9.55
N SER A 145 5.79 29.39 -10.53
CA SER A 145 6.12 30.77 -10.80
C SER A 145 5.11 31.37 -11.73
#